data_620a41343fd3cdf752b2aea0051d387a
#
_entry.id   620a41343fd3cdf752b2aea0051d387a
#
_cell.length_a   1.000
_cell.length_b   1.000
_cell.length_c   1.000
_cell.angle_alpha   90.00
_cell.angle_beta   90.00
_cell.angle_gamma   90.00
#
_symmetry.space_group_name_H-M   'P 1'
#
loop_
_entity.id
_entity.type
_entity.pdbx_description
1 polymer ?
#
loop_
_entity_poly.entity_id
_entity_poly.type
_entity_poly.pdbx_seq_one_letter_code
_entity_poly.pdbx_strand_id
1 'polypeptide(L)'
;MIKAQDGKFYVLEDNLRVPSGVSYMLENRMIMKRVFPELFYQYGVTPIDAYPTKLYETLASVSYSRSKHPEIVLLTPGIFNSAYYEHSFLAQQMGIDLVEGRDLIIGKEGYVYKKTIEGLVKVDVIYRRIDDDYLDPDQGNPNSAIGVKGLILSLIHI
;
A
#
# COMPACT_ATOMS: atom_id res chain seq x y z
N MET A 1 -17.50 -7.28 -8.94
CA MET A 1 -17.96 -8.53 -9.58
C MET A 1 -19.43 -8.79 -9.26
N ILE A 2 -20.18 -9.37 -10.21
CA ILE A 2 -21.58 -9.76 -10.00
C ILE A 2 -21.76 -11.23 -10.44
N LYS A 3 -22.58 -11.97 -9.70
CA LYS A 3 -23.01 -13.30 -10.10
C LYS A 3 -24.28 -13.18 -10.93
N ALA A 4 -24.22 -13.57 -12.21
CA ALA A 4 -25.34 -13.51 -13.12
C ALA A 4 -26.29 -14.72 -12.96
N GLN A 5 -27.43 -14.71 -13.66
CA GLN A 5 -28.44 -15.78 -13.59
C GLN A 5 -27.92 -17.14 -14.09
N ASP A 6 -26.90 -17.13 -14.96
CA ASP A 6 -26.21 -18.34 -15.45
C ASP A 6 -25.24 -18.94 -14.41
N GLY A 7 -25.16 -18.35 -13.21
CA GLY A 7 -24.29 -18.78 -12.12
C GLY A 7 -22.82 -18.36 -12.24
N LYS A 8 -22.42 -17.70 -13.33
CA LYS A 8 -21.05 -17.21 -13.55
C LYS A 8 -20.81 -15.85 -12.89
N PHE A 9 -19.55 -15.59 -12.57
CA PHE A 9 -19.11 -14.29 -12.07
C PHE A 9 -18.57 -13.44 -13.22
N TYR A 10 -19.03 -12.20 -13.27
CA TYR A 10 -18.57 -11.19 -14.23
C TYR A 10 -17.89 -10.04 -13.50
N VAL A 11 -16.77 -9.58 -14.05
CA VAL A 11 -16.10 -8.35 -13.61
C VAL A 11 -16.88 -7.17 -14.18
N LEU A 12 -17.28 -6.21 -13.34
CA LEU A 12 -17.96 -4.99 -13.76
C LEU A 12 -16.98 -3.86 -14.02
N GLU A 13 -16.00 -3.74 -13.13
CA GLU A 13 -14.97 -2.70 -13.18
C GLU A 13 -13.72 -3.12 -12.43
N ASP A 14 -12.61 -2.49 -12.76
CA ASP A 14 -11.35 -2.55 -12.04
C ASP A 14 -11.07 -1.18 -11.41
N ASN A 15 -10.94 -1.14 -10.08
CA ASN A 15 -10.55 0.05 -9.33
C ASN A 15 -9.04 0.08 -9.21
N LEU A 16 -8.39 0.95 -10.00
CA LEU A 16 -6.93 1.08 -10.04
C LEU A 16 -6.40 2.33 -9.32
N ARG A 17 -7.32 3.24 -8.92
CA ARG A 17 -6.94 4.47 -8.21
C ARG A 17 -7.13 4.27 -6.70
N VAL A 18 -6.03 4.05 -5.98
CA VAL A 18 -5.97 3.91 -4.51
C VAL A 18 -7.09 3.01 -3.95
N PRO A 19 -7.27 1.77 -4.45
CA PRO A 19 -8.33 0.89 -3.97
C PRO A 19 -8.13 0.55 -2.50
N SER A 20 -9.24 0.40 -1.75
CA SER A 20 -9.23 0.07 -0.32
C SER A 20 -10.20 -1.06 -0.01
N GLY A 21 -10.10 -1.64 1.21
CA GLY A 21 -11.01 -2.66 1.71
C GLY A 21 -10.42 -4.05 1.88
N VAL A 22 -9.20 -4.30 1.40
CA VAL A 22 -8.57 -5.62 1.51
C VAL A 22 -8.23 -5.99 2.96
N SER A 23 -7.88 -5.01 3.79
CA SER A 23 -7.64 -5.21 5.23
C SER A 23 -8.89 -5.76 5.93
N TYR A 24 -10.04 -5.18 5.63
CA TYR A 24 -11.34 -5.63 6.17
C TYR A 24 -11.69 -7.04 5.68
N MET A 25 -11.37 -7.37 4.44
CA MET A 25 -11.55 -8.72 3.91
C MET A 25 -10.70 -9.73 4.67
N LEU A 26 -9.43 -9.41 4.95
CA LEU A 26 -8.51 -10.28 5.69
C LEU A 26 -8.96 -10.44 7.16
N GLU A 27 -9.30 -9.34 7.83
CA GLU A 27 -9.82 -9.35 9.19
C GLU A 27 -11.13 -10.14 9.30
N ASN A 28 -12.09 -9.88 8.43
CA ASN A 28 -13.34 -10.63 8.39
C ASN A 28 -13.09 -12.12 8.18
N ARG A 29 -12.18 -12.50 7.29
CA ARG A 29 -11.81 -13.89 7.07
C ARG A 29 -11.24 -14.53 8.34
N MET A 30 -10.36 -13.82 9.06
CA MET A 30 -9.77 -14.29 10.29
C MET A 30 -10.84 -14.46 11.39
N ILE A 31 -11.74 -13.50 11.54
CA ILE A 31 -12.86 -13.58 12.50
C ILE A 31 -13.78 -14.75 12.15
N MET A 32 -14.19 -14.87 10.91
CA MET A 32 -15.06 -15.97 10.45
C MET A 32 -14.45 -17.34 10.68
N LYS A 33 -13.14 -17.50 10.46
CA LYS A 33 -12.42 -18.76 10.77
C LYS A 33 -12.47 -19.10 12.26
N ARG A 34 -12.43 -18.08 13.13
CA ARG A 34 -12.50 -18.28 14.61
C ARG A 34 -13.91 -18.60 15.08
N VAL A 35 -14.92 -17.94 14.51
CA VAL A 35 -16.32 -18.08 14.93
C VAL A 35 -16.97 -19.34 14.35
N PHE A 36 -16.63 -19.68 13.11
CA PHE A 36 -17.24 -20.78 12.36
C PHE A 36 -16.20 -21.74 11.76
N PRO A 37 -15.28 -22.33 12.55
CA PRO A 37 -14.20 -23.16 12.03
C PRO A 37 -14.69 -24.37 11.24
N GLU A 38 -15.81 -24.97 11.67
CA GLU A 38 -16.40 -26.14 11.02
C GLU A 38 -16.86 -25.85 9.59
N LEU A 39 -17.41 -24.65 9.33
CA LEU A 39 -17.82 -24.25 7.97
C LEU A 39 -16.62 -24.15 7.04
N PHE A 40 -15.49 -23.62 7.52
CA PHE A 40 -14.27 -23.55 6.73
C PHE A 40 -13.73 -24.92 6.36
N TYR A 41 -13.78 -25.85 7.29
CA TYR A 41 -13.39 -27.23 7.05
C TYR A 41 -14.33 -27.92 6.06
N GLN A 42 -15.65 -27.81 6.26
CA GLN A 42 -16.68 -28.45 5.46
C GLN A 42 -16.70 -27.96 4.01
N TYR A 43 -16.54 -26.67 3.80
CA TYR A 43 -16.62 -26.04 2.46
C TYR A 43 -15.28 -25.82 1.77
N GLY A 44 -14.17 -26.20 2.39
CA GLY A 44 -12.84 -26.09 1.80
C GLY A 44 -12.52 -24.66 1.35
N VAL A 45 -12.83 -23.66 2.20
CA VAL A 45 -12.69 -22.24 1.83
C VAL A 45 -11.22 -21.89 1.58
N THR A 46 -10.92 -21.39 0.37
CA THR A 46 -9.55 -21.04 -0.05
C THR A 46 -8.92 -20.00 0.88
N PRO A 47 -7.68 -20.23 1.38
CA PRO A 47 -6.94 -19.25 2.15
C PRO A 47 -6.63 -17.98 1.35
N ILE A 48 -6.64 -16.84 2.05
CA ILE A 48 -6.26 -15.52 1.48
C ILE A 48 -5.15 -14.84 2.29
N ASP A 49 -4.60 -15.54 3.27
CA ASP A 49 -3.62 -15.01 4.23
C ASP A 49 -2.30 -14.57 3.56
N ALA A 50 -2.00 -15.11 2.37
CA ALA A 50 -0.81 -14.78 1.60
C ALA A 50 -0.87 -13.40 0.89
N TYR A 51 -2.00 -12.68 0.94
CA TYR A 51 -2.16 -11.41 0.21
C TYR A 51 -1.07 -10.38 0.56
N PRO A 52 -0.78 -10.08 1.84
CA PRO A 52 0.25 -9.09 2.18
C PRO A 52 1.65 -9.50 1.68
N THR A 53 1.98 -10.78 1.78
CA THR A 53 3.25 -11.32 1.28
C THR A 53 3.35 -11.15 -0.24
N LYS A 54 2.29 -11.46 -0.97
CA LYS A 54 2.25 -11.29 -2.42
C LYS A 54 2.32 -9.82 -2.85
N LEU A 55 1.68 -8.94 -2.09
CA LEU A 55 1.80 -7.50 -2.31
C LEU A 55 3.24 -7.03 -2.10
N TYR A 56 3.88 -7.43 -1.00
CA TYR A 56 5.30 -7.13 -0.76
C TYR A 56 6.20 -7.65 -1.89
N GLU A 57 6.05 -8.92 -2.31
CA GLU A 57 6.82 -9.51 -3.41
C GLU A 57 6.63 -8.71 -4.71
N THR A 58 5.41 -8.26 -5.00
CA THR A 58 5.10 -7.43 -6.17
C THR A 58 5.81 -6.08 -6.08
N LEU A 59 5.72 -5.40 -4.94
CA LEU A 59 6.41 -4.12 -4.72
C LEU A 59 7.94 -4.29 -4.80
N ALA A 60 8.49 -5.35 -4.22
CA ALA A 60 9.91 -5.63 -4.29
C ALA A 60 10.38 -5.89 -5.74
N SER A 61 9.54 -6.51 -6.56
CA SER A 61 9.89 -6.83 -7.95
C SER A 61 10.07 -5.62 -8.87
N VAL A 62 9.48 -4.48 -8.52
CA VAL A 62 9.61 -3.22 -9.29
C VAL A 62 10.76 -2.34 -8.81
N SER A 63 11.47 -2.76 -7.76
CA SER A 63 12.64 -2.05 -7.28
C SER A 63 13.79 -2.09 -8.29
N TYR A 64 14.42 -0.95 -8.52
CA TYR A 64 15.69 -0.87 -9.28
C TYR A 64 16.91 -1.29 -8.46
N SER A 65 16.73 -1.45 -7.15
CA SER A 65 17.79 -1.93 -6.26
C SER A 65 18.09 -3.39 -6.56
N ARG A 66 19.39 -3.74 -6.55
CA ARG A 66 19.85 -5.15 -6.60
C ARG A 66 19.80 -5.81 -5.23
N SER A 67 19.31 -5.12 -4.21
CA SER A 67 19.15 -5.67 -2.87
C SER A 67 18.13 -6.81 -2.87
N LYS A 68 18.39 -7.85 -2.10
CA LYS A 68 17.40 -8.91 -1.83
C LYS A 68 16.23 -8.39 -0.97
N HIS A 69 16.46 -7.30 -0.25
CA HIS A 69 15.49 -6.65 0.63
C HIS A 69 15.48 -5.16 0.31
N PRO A 70 14.73 -4.73 -0.72
CA PRO A 70 14.62 -3.32 -1.05
C PRO A 70 13.91 -2.56 0.07
N GLU A 71 14.29 -1.30 0.26
CA GLU A 71 13.62 -0.42 1.21
C GLU A 71 12.28 0.06 0.64
N ILE A 72 11.19 -0.50 1.14
CA ILE A 72 9.83 -0.21 0.70
C ILE A 72 9.12 0.54 1.82
N VAL A 73 8.39 1.60 1.48
CA VAL A 73 7.55 2.34 2.43
C VAL A 73 6.12 2.45 1.91
N LEU A 74 5.15 2.52 2.83
CA LEU A 74 3.77 2.84 2.51
C LEU A 74 3.53 4.32 2.84
N LEU A 75 3.28 5.14 1.81
CA LEU A 75 3.00 6.57 1.95
C LEU A 75 1.51 6.81 2.17
N THR A 76 1.17 7.29 3.37
CA THR A 76 -0.20 7.61 3.79
C THR A 76 -0.43 9.12 3.88
N PRO A 77 -1.67 9.62 3.63
CA PRO A 77 -2.03 11.00 3.94
C PRO A 77 -2.21 11.27 5.44
N GLY A 78 -2.08 10.25 6.29
CA GLY A 78 -2.14 10.38 7.75
C GLY A 78 -3.48 9.97 8.37
N ILE A 79 -3.56 10.16 9.69
CA ILE A 79 -4.64 9.65 10.56
C ILE A 79 -6.04 10.19 10.27
N PHE A 80 -6.15 11.29 9.56
CA PHE A 80 -7.44 11.88 9.19
C PHE A 80 -8.05 11.26 7.92
N ASN A 81 -7.32 10.36 7.25
CA ASN A 81 -7.84 9.64 6.10
C ASN A 81 -8.74 8.48 6.55
N SER A 82 -9.90 8.33 5.91
CA SER A 82 -10.87 7.26 6.24
C SER A 82 -10.30 5.85 6.04
N ALA A 83 -9.31 5.67 5.18
CA ALA A 83 -8.64 4.40 4.94
C ALA A 83 -7.35 4.21 5.77
N TYR A 84 -7.07 5.06 6.77
CA TYR A 84 -5.82 4.98 7.55
C TYR A 84 -5.64 3.63 8.24
N TYR A 85 -6.73 3.03 8.73
CA TYR A 85 -6.68 1.68 9.30
C TYR A 85 -6.09 0.68 8.30
N GLU A 86 -6.54 0.70 7.04
CA GLU A 86 -6.02 -0.19 6.02
C GLU A 86 -4.54 0.08 5.72
N HIS A 87 -4.13 1.35 5.69
CA HIS A 87 -2.73 1.72 5.46
C HIS A 87 -1.83 1.15 6.55
N SER A 88 -2.19 1.34 7.82
CA SER A 88 -1.43 0.82 8.95
C SER A 88 -1.45 -0.70 9.02
N PHE A 89 -2.60 -1.33 8.76
CA PHE A 89 -2.74 -2.78 8.71
C PHE A 89 -1.82 -3.39 7.65
N LEU A 90 -1.87 -2.88 6.41
CA LEU A 90 -1.06 -3.40 5.32
C LEU A 90 0.44 -3.20 5.57
N ALA A 91 0.85 -2.02 6.03
CA ALA A 91 2.24 -1.76 6.36
C ALA A 91 2.76 -2.75 7.43
N GLN A 92 1.98 -2.96 8.48
CA GLN A 92 2.31 -3.93 9.54
C GLN A 92 2.38 -5.36 9.02
N GLN A 93 1.41 -5.79 8.19
CA GLN A 93 1.38 -7.16 7.67
C GLN A 93 2.50 -7.44 6.66
N MET A 94 2.93 -6.43 5.92
CA MET A 94 4.07 -6.52 5.00
C MET A 94 5.43 -6.35 5.70
N GLY A 95 5.44 -5.82 6.94
CA GLY A 95 6.69 -5.50 7.66
C GLY A 95 7.45 -4.32 7.06
N ILE A 96 6.73 -3.33 6.50
CA ILE A 96 7.31 -2.11 5.92
C ILE A 96 6.90 -0.88 6.73
N ASP A 97 7.66 0.21 6.60
CA ASP A 97 7.35 1.44 7.31
C ASP A 97 6.14 2.17 6.73
N LEU A 98 5.26 2.63 7.64
CA LEU A 98 4.20 3.57 7.33
C LEU A 98 4.76 5.00 7.49
N VAL A 99 4.74 5.78 6.40
CA VAL A 99 5.29 7.15 6.38
C VAL A 99 4.26 8.16 5.89
N GLU A 100 4.36 9.38 6.39
CA GLU A 100 3.66 10.55 5.86
C GLU A 100 4.60 11.37 4.97
N GLY A 101 4.08 12.32 4.18
CA GLY A 101 4.90 13.16 3.29
C GLY A 101 6.02 13.90 4.04
N ARG A 102 5.78 14.32 5.29
CA ARG A 102 6.78 14.98 6.14
C ARG A 102 7.96 14.11 6.54
N ASP A 103 7.81 12.78 6.45
CA ASP A 103 8.85 11.81 6.81
C ASP A 103 9.80 11.53 5.63
N LEU A 104 9.44 12.01 4.43
CA LEU A 104 10.23 11.84 3.22
C LEU A 104 10.95 13.13 2.83
N ILE A 105 12.06 12.99 2.13
CA ILE A 105 12.84 14.08 1.55
C ILE A 105 13.50 13.63 0.24
N ILE A 106 13.59 14.55 -0.72
CA ILE A 106 14.34 14.32 -1.96
C ILE A 106 15.76 14.84 -1.77
N GLY A 107 16.74 13.95 -1.91
CA GLY A 107 18.16 14.29 -1.88
C GLY A 107 18.60 15.04 -3.14
N LYS A 108 19.79 15.67 -3.09
CA LYS A 108 20.35 16.44 -4.21
C LYS A 108 20.59 15.61 -5.47
N GLU A 109 20.79 14.31 -5.30
CA GLU A 109 20.96 13.33 -6.38
C GLU A 109 19.63 12.88 -7.00
N GLY A 110 18.47 13.39 -6.49
CA GLY A 110 17.14 13.00 -6.94
C GLY A 110 16.61 11.71 -6.30
N TYR A 111 17.33 11.08 -5.38
CA TYR A 111 16.81 9.92 -4.64
C TYR A 111 15.91 10.35 -3.48
N VAL A 112 14.95 9.48 -3.17
CA VAL A 112 14.05 9.65 -2.02
C VAL A 112 14.67 9.02 -0.78
N TYR A 113 14.56 9.71 0.35
CA TYR A 113 15.00 9.22 1.65
C TYR A 113 13.88 9.35 2.67
N LYS A 114 13.75 8.35 3.54
CA LYS A 114 12.95 8.46 4.76
C LYS A 114 13.82 8.95 5.91
N LYS A 115 13.24 9.78 6.76
CA LYS A 115 13.87 10.26 7.98
C LYS A 115 13.70 9.23 9.08
N THR A 116 14.80 8.83 9.71
CA THR A 116 14.81 7.93 10.86
C THR A 116 15.59 8.56 12.02
N ILE A 117 15.50 7.96 13.20
CA ILE A 117 16.31 8.39 14.37
C ILE A 117 17.82 8.23 14.16
N GLU A 118 18.23 7.33 13.26
CA GLU A 118 19.61 7.07 12.93
C GLU A 118 20.11 7.90 11.73
N GLY A 119 19.21 8.66 11.07
CA GLY A 119 19.54 9.46 9.91
C GLY A 119 18.62 9.20 8.71
N LEU A 120 19.13 9.47 7.52
CA LEU A 120 18.39 9.30 6.28
C LEU A 120 18.63 7.90 5.69
N VAL A 121 17.56 7.19 5.39
CA VAL A 121 17.59 5.88 4.73
C VAL A 121 17.00 6.03 3.34
N LYS A 122 17.76 5.62 2.30
CA LYS A 122 17.29 5.65 0.92
C LYS A 122 16.11 4.70 0.73
N VAL A 123 15.05 5.20 0.10
CA VAL A 123 13.85 4.43 -0.26
C VAL A 123 13.96 3.94 -1.70
N ASP A 124 13.65 2.68 -1.93
CA ASP A 124 13.68 2.05 -3.25
C ASP A 124 12.29 2.02 -3.92
N VAL A 125 11.23 1.82 -3.12
CA VAL A 125 9.84 1.75 -3.62
C VAL A 125 8.90 2.45 -2.65
N ILE A 126 7.97 3.23 -3.20
CA ILE A 126 6.87 3.83 -2.44
C ILE A 126 5.54 3.18 -2.86
N TYR A 127 4.88 2.50 -1.92
CA TYR A 127 3.48 2.12 -2.10
C TYR A 127 2.58 3.27 -1.63
N ARG A 128 2.12 4.11 -2.57
CA ARG A 128 1.37 5.32 -2.24
C ARG A 128 -0.10 5.05 -1.98
N ARG A 129 -0.64 5.76 -0.99
CA ARG A 129 -2.07 5.80 -0.66
C ARG A 129 -2.60 7.24 -0.68
N ILE A 130 -1.96 8.10 -1.45
CA ILE A 130 -2.31 9.50 -1.71
C ILE A 130 -2.71 9.63 -3.17
N ASP A 131 -3.78 10.38 -3.46
CA ASP A 131 -4.20 10.70 -4.83
C ASP A 131 -3.15 11.51 -5.58
N ASP A 132 -3.11 11.33 -6.90
CA ASP A 132 -2.15 11.98 -7.80
C ASP A 132 -2.07 13.49 -7.60
N ASP A 133 -3.23 14.16 -7.50
CA ASP A 133 -3.33 15.61 -7.36
C ASP A 133 -2.66 16.13 -6.08
N TYR A 134 -2.52 15.31 -5.04
CA TYR A 134 -1.97 15.69 -3.74
C TYR A 134 -0.58 15.10 -3.48
N LEU A 135 -0.07 14.25 -4.40
CA LEU A 135 1.17 13.52 -4.21
C LEU A 135 2.41 14.43 -4.23
N ASP A 136 2.44 15.39 -5.13
CA ASP A 136 3.56 16.33 -5.31
C ASP A 136 3.05 17.75 -5.51
N PRO A 137 3.31 18.68 -4.56
CA PRO A 137 2.89 20.08 -4.70
C PRO A 137 3.46 20.81 -5.92
N ASP A 138 4.61 20.38 -6.45
CA ASP A 138 5.22 21.02 -7.61
C ASP A 138 4.58 20.60 -8.95
N GLN A 139 3.88 19.46 -8.99
CA GLN A 139 3.27 18.89 -10.19
C GLN A 139 1.75 18.78 -10.13
N GLY A 140 1.16 18.83 -8.93
CA GLY A 140 -0.26 18.74 -8.67
C GLY A 140 -0.81 19.97 -7.96
N ASN A 141 -1.51 19.74 -6.83
CA ASN A 141 -2.06 20.81 -6.01
C ASN A 141 -0.97 21.52 -5.18
N PRO A 142 -0.63 22.79 -5.48
CA PRO A 142 0.45 23.51 -4.78
C PRO A 142 0.16 23.74 -3.28
N ASN A 143 -1.10 23.58 -2.85
CA ASN A 143 -1.50 23.69 -1.45
C ASN A 143 -1.53 22.34 -0.73
N SER A 144 -1.05 21.26 -1.36
CA SER A 144 -1.00 19.94 -0.72
C SER A 144 -0.04 19.95 0.47
N ALA A 145 -0.59 19.72 1.67
CA ALA A 145 0.18 19.55 2.91
C ALA A 145 0.57 18.10 3.19
N ILE A 146 0.08 17.14 2.40
CA ILE A 146 0.29 15.70 2.60
C ILE A 146 1.26 15.09 1.58
N GLY A 147 1.57 15.81 0.51
CA GLY A 147 2.48 15.37 -0.54
C GLY A 147 3.95 15.61 -0.22
N VAL A 148 4.81 15.18 -1.13
CA VAL A 148 6.26 15.34 -1.04
C VAL A 148 6.74 16.14 -2.25
N LYS A 149 7.29 17.32 -1.99
CA LYS A 149 7.75 18.23 -3.03
C LYS A 149 8.87 17.61 -3.88
N GLY A 150 8.69 17.60 -5.20
CA GLY A 150 9.64 17.04 -6.15
C GLY A 150 9.58 15.50 -6.29
N LEU A 151 8.59 14.85 -5.71
CA LEU A 151 8.51 13.39 -5.69
C LEU A 151 8.34 12.80 -7.09
N ILE A 152 7.48 13.38 -7.93
CA ILE A 152 7.18 12.86 -9.27
C ILE A 152 8.41 12.92 -10.20
N LEU A 153 9.30 13.89 -10.00
CA LEU A 153 10.54 14.02 -10.77
C LEU A 153 11.73 13.30 -10.14
N SER A 154 11.53 12.61 -9.02
CA SER A 154 12.58 11.89 -8.33
C SER A 154 12.91 10.54 -8.98
N LEU A 155 14.05 9.97 -8.58
CA LEU A 155 14.52 8.65 -9.03
C LEU A 155 13.99 7.55 -8.12
N ILE A 156 12.67 7.32 -8.17
CA ILE A 156 11.97 6.33 -7.35
C ILE A 156 10.90 5.61 -8.16
N HIS A 157 10.54 4.40 -7.77
CA HIS A 157 9.33 3.74 -8.24
C HIS A 157 8.18 4.02 -7.26
N ILE A 158 7.07 4.54 -7.77
CA ILE A 158 5.90 4.96 -6.99
C ILE A 158 4.67 4.17 -7.42
#